data_c61074b7427f01f5d56629fe6912a4b6
#
_entry.id   c61074b7427f01f5d56629fe6912a4b6
#
_cell.length_a   1.000
_cell.length_b   1.000
_cell.length_c   1.000
_cell.angle_alpha   90.00
_cell.angle_beta   90.00
_cell.angle_gamma   90.00
#
_symmetry.space_group_name_H-M   'P 1'
#
loop_
_entity.id
_entity.type
_entity.pdbx_description
1 polymer ?
#
loop_
_entity_poly.entity_id
_entity_poly.type
_entity_poly.pdbx_seq_one_letter_code
_entity_poly.pdbx_strand_id
1 'polypeptide(L)'
;SIDVKDKSLYMTTVTADNVLEGKLIGDWLIKQVDGKPCNVVELQGTVGASVAIDRKKGFAEAIASAPNIKIIRSQSGDFTRSKGKEVMESFIKAENNGKNICMVYAHNDDMVIGAIQAIKEAGLKPGKDILTGSIDGVPDIYKAMIDGEANASVELTPNMAGPAFDALEKFKKDGTMPEKLTITKSILYLPDTAKEELEKKKNMGY
;
A
#
# COMPACT_ATOMS: atom_id res chain seq x y z
N SER A 1 8.85 4.69 10.60
CA SER A 1 10.04 3.92 11.00
C SER A 1 11.28 4.48 10.29
N ILE A 2 12.42 4.30 10.91
CA ILE A 2 13.72 4.75 10.39
C ILE A 2 14.63 3.52 10.41
N ASP A 3 15.36 3.29 9.33
CA ASP A 3 16.35 2.21 9.27
C ASP A 3 17.51 2.48 10.22
N VAL A 4 17.81 1.49 11.07
CA VAL A 4 18.98 1.53 11.93
C VAL A 4 20.23 1.19 11.10
N LYS A 5 21.07 2.17 10.84
CA LYS A 5 22.27 2.00 10.01
C LYS A 5 23.31 1.07 10.65
N ASP A 6 23.50 1.19 11.96
CA ASP A 6 24.42 0.34 12.70
C ASP A 6 23.73 -1.00 13.06
N LYS A 7 24.03 -2.00 12.27
CA LYS A 7 23.47 -3.35 12.44
C LYS A 7 23.96 -4.08 13.71
N SER A 8 24.93 -3.55 14.43
CA SER A 8 25.38 -4.12 15.71
C SER A 8 24.41 -3.84 16.87
N LEU A 9 23.55 -2.83 16.72
CA LEU A 9 22.62 -2.37 17.75
C LEU A 9 21.35 -3.24 17.91
N TYR A 10 21.16 -4.24 17.04
CA TYR A 10 20.03 -5.16 17.13
C TYR A 10 20.41 -6.58 16.71
N MET A 11 19.66 -7.57 17.17
CA MET A 11 19.89 -8.98 16.82
C MET A 11 19.33 -9.33 15.45
N THR A 12 18.06 -8.99 15.22
CA THR A 12 17.33 -9.30 13.98
C THR A 12 16.27 -8.23 13.71
N THR A 13 15.81 -8.18 12.48
CA THR A 13 14.64 -7.42 12.05
C THR A 13 13.67 -8.36 11.35
N VAL A 14 12.40 -8.32 11.72
CA VAL A 14 11.31 -8.98 10.99
C VAL A 14 10.47 -7.88 10.36
N THR A 15 10.34 -7.89 9.03
CA THR A 15 9.65 -6.83 8.27
C THR A 15 9.15 -7.38 6.94
N ALA A 16 8.35 -6.59 6.21
CA ALA A 16 8.02 -6.86 4.83
C ALA A 16 9.03 -6.22 3.86
N ASP A 17 9.02 -6.63 2.61
CA ASP A 17 9.72 -5.95 1.51
C ASP A 17 8.85 -4.80 0.98
N ASN A 18 9.06 -3.60 1.53
CA ASN A 18 8.26 -2.42 1.17
C ASN A 18 8.49 -1.96 -0.28
N VAL A 19 9.66 -2.24 -0.87
CA VAL A 19 9.91 -1.98 -2.30
C VAL A 19 9.07 -2.92 -3.15
N LEU A 20 9.03 -4.21 -2.79
CA LEU A 20 8.20 -5.20 -3.48
C LEU A 20 6.70 -4.84 -3.38
N GLU A 21 6.24 -4.34 -2.22
CA GLU A 21 4.84 -3.93 -2.05
C GLU A 21 4.44 -2.85 -3.05
N GLY A 22 5.24 -1.78 -3.16
CA GLY A 22 5.00 -0.73 -4.16
C GLY A 22 5.07 -1.24 -5.59
N LYS A 23 6.04 -2.12 -5.86
CA LYS A 23 6.20 -2.75 -7.18
C LYS A 23 4.99 -3.60 -7.58
N LEU A 24 4.42 -4.38 -6.68
CA LEU A 24 3.24 -5.20 -6.96
C LEU A 24 2.03 -4.36 -7.40
N ILE A 25 1.81 -3.19 -6.81
CA ILE A 25 0.75 -2.25 -7.25
C ILE A 25 1.08 -1.68 -8.63
N GLY A 26 2.33 -1.30 -8.89
CA GLY A 26 2.75 -0.81 -10.21
C GLY A 26 2.60 -1.86 -11.32
N ASP A 27 3.03 -3.08 -11.06
CA ASP A 27 2.92 -4.21 -12.00
C ASP A 27 1.43 -4.57 -12.26
N TRP A 28 0.57 -4.46 -11.25
CA TRP A 28 -0.87 -4.60 -11.41
C TRP A 28 -1.44 -3.48 -12.29
N LEU A 29 -1.07 -2.23 -12.03
CA LEU A 29 -1.58 -1.09 -12.80
C LEU A 29 -1.22 -1.20 -14.28
N ILE A 30 0.01 -1.59 -14.61
CA ILE A 30 0.47 -1.79 -16.01
C ILE A 30 -0.47 -2.75 -16.75
N LYS A 31 -0.81 -3.87 -16.11
CA LYS A 31 -1.74 -4.86 -16.68
C LYS A 31 -3.16 -4.32 -16.79
N GLN A 32 -3.60 -3.55 -15.78
CA GLN A 32 -4.95 -3.00 -15.74
C GLN A 32 -5.21 -1.95 -16.82
N VAL A 33 -4.23 -1.11 -17.14
CA VAL A 33 -4.39 -0.04 -18.14
C VAL A 33 -4.14 -0.51 -19.58
N ASP A 34 -3.46 -1.62 -19.75
CA ASP A 34 -3.25 -2.28 -21.07
C ASP A 34 -2.77 -1.29 -22.14
N GLY A 35 -1.68 -0.57 -21.86
CA GLY A 35 -1.08 0.40 -22.76
C GLY A 35 -1.80 1.75 -22.89
N LYS A 36 -2.99 1.92 -22.30
CA LYS A 36 -3.72 3.19 -22.32
C LYS A 36 -3.04 4.25 -21.42
N PRO A 37 -3.11 5.54 -21.79
CA PRO A 37 -2.59 6.61 -20.95
C PRO A 37 -3.24 6.60 -19.55
N CYS A 38 -2.43 6.73 -18.50
CA CYS A 38 -2.89 6.77 -17.13
C CYS A 38 -2.12 7.80 -16.29
N ASN A 39 -2.82 8.82 -15.83
CA ASN A 39 -2.30 9.79 -14.89
C ASN A 39 -2.57 9.32 -13.46
N VAL A 40 -1.52 9.11 -12.70
CA VAL A 40 -1.57 8.65 -11.31
C VAL A 40 -1.39 9.84 -10.37
N VAL A 41 -2.17 9.88 -9.31
CA VAL A 41 -1.91 10.73 -8.14
C VAL A 41 -1.45 9.85 -6.98
N GLU A 42 -0.42 10.29 -6.25
CA GLU A 42 0.23 9.51 -5.19
C GLU A 42 0.02 10.15 -3.82
N LEU A 43 -0.53 9.37 -2.89
CA LEU A 43 -0.64 9.69 -1.47
C LEU A 43 0.50 9.02 -0.72
N GLN A 44 1.53 9.79 -0.40
CA GLN A 44 2.70 9.27 0.33
C GLN A 44 2.41 9.14 1.83
N GLY A 45 3.12 8.24 2.49
CA GLY A 45 3.14 8.17 3.94
C GLY A 45 3.89 9.35 4.58
N THR A 46 4.19 9.21 5.88
CA THR A 46 4.92 10.21 6.65
C THR A 46 6.28 10.50 6.03
N VAL A 47 6.58 11.79 5.87
CA VAL A 47 7.85 12.24 5.28
C VAL A 47 9.05 11.73 6.07
N GLY A 48 10.01 11.12 5.39
CA GLY A 48 11.22 10.56 5.99
C GLY A 48 11.06 9.15 6.57
N ALA A 49 9.86 8.57 6.59
CA ALA A 49 9.67 7.17 6.97
C ALA A 49 10.24 6.23 5.88
N SER A 50 11.07 5.25 6.27
CA SER A 50 11.66 4.27 5.35
C SER A 50 10.60 3.55 4.52
N VAL A 51 9.50 3.14 5.15
CA VAL A 51 8.36 2.50 4.49
C VAL A 51 7.79 3.36 3.36
N ALA A 52 7.61 4.67 3.58
CA ALA A 52 7.10 5.57 2.55
C ALA A 52 8.09 5.72 1.38
N ILE A 53 9.39 5.84 1.69
CA ILE A 53 10.46 5.93 0.69
C ILE A 53 10.51 4.67 -0.17
N ASP A 54 10.45 3.49 0.45
CA ASP A 54 10.56 2.20 -0.23
C ASP A 54 9.33 1.90 -1.08
N ARG A 55 8.11 2.14 -0.57
CA ARG A 55 6.86 1.97 -1.33
C ARG A 55 6.79 2.88 -2.54
N LYS A 56 7.23 4.15 -2.39
CA LYS A 56 7.38 5.09 -3.51
C LYS A 56 8.36 4.58 -4.55
N LYS A 57 9.55 4.14 -4.11
CA LYS A 57 10.59 3.61 -4.97
C LYS A 57 10.08 2.41 -5.78
N GLY A 58 9.47 1.43 -5.12
CA GLY A 58 8.98 0.22 -5.77
C GLY A 58 7.93 0.49 -6.84
N PHE A 59 6.96 1.37 -6.55
CA PHE A 59 5.96 1.77 -7.54
C PHE A 59 6.58 2.49 -8.73
N ALA A 60 7.47 3.46 -8.48
CA ALA A 60 8.15 4.21 -9.54
C ALA A 60 9.02 3.31 -10.43
N GLU A 61 9.76 2.35 -9.85
CA GLU A 61 10.54 1.37 -10.59
C GLU A 61 9.68 0.47 -11.49
N ALA A 62 8.53 0.02 -10.99
CA ALA A 62 7.61 -0.80 -11.78
C ALA A 62 7.10 -0.06 -13.00
N ILE A 63 6.59 1.16 -12.84
CA ILE A 63 6.00 1.93 -13.94
C ILE A 63 7.03 2.55 -14.89
N ALA A 64 8.33 2.51 -14.56
CA ALA A 64 9.39 3.06 -15.42
C ALA A 64 9.42 2.43 -16.82
N SER A 65 8.98 1.18 -16.96
CA SER A 65 8.86 0.48 -18.24
C SER A 65 7.59 0.83 -19.04
N ALA A 66 6.66 1.61 -18.44
CA ALA A 66 5.35 1.94 -19.00
C ALA A 66 5.20 3.47 -19.18
N PRO A 67 5.72 4.08 -20.27
CA PRO A 67 5.76 5.53 -20.47
C PRO A 67 4.36 6.17 -20.60
N ASN A 68 3.33 5.37 -20.79
CA ASN A 68 1.92 5.77 -20.78
C ASN A 68 1.37 6.02 -19.37
N ILE A 69 2.09 5.62 -18.30
CA ILE A 69 1.71 5.86 -16.91
C ILE A 69 2.58 6.98 -16.34
N LYS A 70 1.94 8.00 -15.76
CA LYS A 70 2.65 9.18 -15.24
C LYS A 70 2.12 9.55 -13.86
N ILE A 71 3.02 9.74 -12.89
CA ILE A 71 2.66 10.35 -11.60
C ILE A 71 2.59 11.86 -11.83
N ILE A 72 1.38 12.42 -11.83
CA ILE A 72 1.14 13.85 -12.08
C ILE A 72 1.07 14.69 -10.80
N ARG A 73 0.74 14.06 -9.67
CA ARG A 73 0.70 14.66 -8.33
C ARG A 73 1.22 13.68 -7.31
N SER A 74 1.92 14.20 -6.30
CA SER A 74 2.44 13.39 -5.21
C SER A 74 2.56 14.25 -3.95
N GLN A 75 1.87 13.85 -2.86
CA GLN A 75 1.87 14.58 -1.59
C GLN A 75 1.69 13.62 -0.42
N SER A 76 2.26 13.98 0.75
CA SER A 76 2.07 13.20 1.97
C SER A 76 0.65 13.31 2.50
N GLY A 77 0.02 12.17 2.75
CA GLY A 77 -1.20 11.99 3.52
C GLY A 77 -0.94 11.42 4.93
N ASP A 78 0.34 11.36 5.31
CA ASP A 78 0.82 11.03 6.66
C ASP A 78 0.28 9.71 7.24
N PHE A 79 0.01 8.74 6.37
CA PHE A 79 -0.59 7.44 6.69
C PHE A 79 -1.97 7.53 7.36
N THR A 80 -2.64 8.68 7.34
CA THR A 80 -3.94 8.85 8.01
C THR A 80 -5.10 8.98 7.01
N ARG A 81 -6.27 8.45 7.39
CA ARG A 81 -7.49 8.49 6.59
C ARG A 81 -7.94 9.93 6.31
N SER A 82 -7.91 10.79 7.33
CA SER A 82 -8.30 12.20 7.20
C SER A 82 -7.40 12.99 6.26
N LYS A 83 -6.09 12.81 6.36
CA LYS A 83 -5.13 13.46 5.46
C LYS A 83 -5.20 12.89 4.05
N GLY A 84 -5.39 11.59 3.89
CA GLY A 84 -5.63 10.97 2.59
C GLY A 84 -6.83 11.61 1.88
N LYS A 85 -7.94 11.83 2.61
CA LYS A 85 -9.12 12.54 2.11
C LYS A 85 -8.80 13.99 1.69
N GLU A 86 -8.21 14.76 2.59
CA GLU A 86 -7.86 16.19 2.35
C GLU A 86 -6.97 16.37 1.11
N VAL A 87 -5.93 15.55 0.99
CA VAL A 87 -5.01 15.61 -0.16
C VAL A 87 -5.70 15.19 -1.44
N MET A 88 -6.53 14.13 -1.40
CA MET A 88 -7.27 13.70 -2.58
C MET A 88 -8.29 14.74 -3.06
N GLU A 89 -8.99 15.44 -2.16
CA GLU A 89 -9.86 16.58 -2.50
C GLU A 89 -9.09 17.67 -3.24
N SER A 90 -7.87 17.97 -2.78
CA SER A 90 -6.98 18.92 -3.43
C SER A 90 -6.58 18.49 -4.83
N PHE A 91 -6.22 17.21 -5.01
CA PHE A 91 -5.88 16.64 -6.31
C PHE A 91 -7.08 16.67 -7.28
N ILE A 92 -8.26 16.29 -6.82
CA ILE A 92 -9.49 16.32 -7.62
C ILE A 92 -9.75 17.74 -8.14
N LYS A 93 -9.65 18.75 -7.27
CA LYS A 93 -9.82 20.17 -7.68
C LYS A 93 -8.79 20.61 -8.71
N ALA A 94 -7.52 20.24 -8.51
CA ALA A 94 -6.41 20.61 -9.39
C ALA A 94 -6.46 19.93 -10.76
N GLU A 95 -7.06 18.74 -10.84
CA GLU A 95 -7.07 17.86 -12.02
C GLU A 95 -8.46 17.81 -12.68
N ASN A 96 -8.99 18.96 -13.03
CA ASN A 96 -10.26 19.09 -13.78
C ASN A 96 -11.42 18.31 -13.14
N ASN A 97 -11.65 18.54 -11.84
CA ASN A 97 -12.63 17.80 -11.05
C ASN A 97 -12.45 16.28 -11.13
N GLY A 98 -11.19 15.84 -11.09
CA GLY A 98 -10.81 14.43 -11.12
C GLY A 98 -10.78 13.77 -12.50
N LYS A 99 -11.24 14.44 -13.56
CA LYS A 99 -11.33 13.87 -14.92
C LYS A 99 -9.96 13.54 -15.54
N ASN A 100 -8.90 14.17 -15.07
CA ASN A 100 -7.54 13.89 -15.52
C ASN A 100 -6.85 12.76 -14.75
N ILE A 101 -7.50 12.23 -13.69
CA ILE A 101 -6.93 11.22 -12.81
C ILE A 101 -7.43 9.84 -13.25
N CYS A 102 -6.51 8.95 -13.57
CA CYS A 102 -6.79 7.56 -13.87
C CYS A 102 -6.77 6.68 -12.61
N MET A 103 -5.83 6.97 -11.70
CA MET A 103 -5.62 6.16 -10.50
C MET A 103 -5.13 7.01 -9.33
N VAL A 104 -5.54 6.65 -8.12
CA VAL A 104 -4.87 7.01 -6.88
C VAL A 104 -4.06 5.83 -6.36
N TYR A 105 -2.74 6.03 -6.21
CA TYR A 105 -1.85 5.14 -5.47
C TYR A 105 -1.62 5.69 -4.08
N ALA A 106 -1.96 4.94 -3.05
CA ALA A 106 -1.72 5.32 -1.66
C ALA A 106 -0.74 4.34 -0.99
N HIS A 107 0.20 4.88 -0.21
CA HIS A 107 1.17 4.06 0.48
C HIS A 107 0.56 3.21 1.61
N ASN A 108 -0.71 3.46 1.99
CA ASN A 108 -1.47 2.55 2.84
C ASN A 108 -2.99 2.62 2.57
N ASP A 109 -3.71 1.63 3.13
CA ASP A 109 -5.15 1.49 2.95
C ASP A 109 -5.94 2.63 3.61
N ASP A 110 -5.53 3.13 4.77
CA ASP A 110 -6.26 4.21 5.44
C ASP A 110 -6.29 5.48 4.58
N MET A 111 -5.19 5.85 3.94
CA MET A 111 -5.18 6.99 3.03
C MET A 111 -6.09 6.75 1.81
N VAL A 112 -6.09 5.54 1.22
CA VAL A 112 -6.96 5.28 0.06
C VAL A 112 -8.44 5.23 0.46
N ILE A 113 -8.79 4.74 1.64
CA ILE A 113 -10.16 4.79 2.16
C ILE A 113 -10.63 6.25 2.32
N GLY A 114 -9.75 7.12 2.81
CA GLY A 114 -10.00 8.56 2.81
C GLY A 114 -10.19 9.14 1.40
N ALA A 115 -9.34 8.73 0.45
CA ALA A 115 -9.45 9.14 -0.95
C ALA A 115 -10.74 8.65 -1.61
N ILE A 116 -11.18 7.42 -1.33
CA ILE A 116 -12.48 6.88 -1.78
C ILE A 116 -13.62 7.79 -1.35
N GLN A 117 -13.62 8.26 -0.11
CA GLN A 117 -14.62 9.20 0.37
C GLN A 117 -14.59 10.53 -0.42
N ALA A 118 -13.40 11.11 -0.65
CA ALA A 118 -13.25 12.33 -1.43
C ALA A 118 -13.74 12.16 -2.88
N ILE A 119 -13.45 11.03 -3.52
CA ILE A 119 -13.90 10.70 -4.87
C ILE A 119 -15.44 10.64 -4.92
N LYS A 120 -16.09 9.99 -3.95
CA LYS A 120 -17.56 9.91 -3.85
C LYS A 120 -18.19 11.29 -3.64
N GLU A 121 -17.62 12.11 -2.75
CA GLU A 121 -18.11 13.47 -2.49
C GLU A 121 -17.96 14.40 -3.70
N ALA A 122 -17.01 14.12 -4.59
CA ALA A 122 -16.87 14.80 -5.88
C ALA A 122 -17.85 14.30 -6.97
N GLY A 123 -18.72 13.34 -6.65
CA GLY A 123 -19.67 12.76 -7.59
C GLY A 123 -19.06 11.75 -8.57
N LEU A 124 -17.83 11.30 -8.31
CA LEU A 124 -17.12 10.29 -9.08
C LEU A 124 -17.29 8.90 -8.45
N LYS A 125 -17.01 7.87 -9.23
CA LYS A 125 -17.11 6.46 -8.80
C LYS A 125 -15.72 5.90 -8.53
N PRO A 126 -15.31 5.74 -7.23
CA PRO A 126 -14.04 5.08 -6.91
C PRO A 126 -14.05 3.64 -7.45
N GLY A 127 -12.90 3.14 -7.81
CA GLY A 127 -12.75 1.82 -8.42
C GLY A 127 -13.18 1.72 -9.89
N LYS A 128 -13.85 2.75 -10.44
CA LYS A 128 -14.33 2.80 -11.83
C LYS A 128 -13.84 4.03 -12.59
N ASP A 129 -14.20 5.23 -12.14
CA ASP A 129 -13.77 6.49 -12.77
C ASP A 129 -12.31 6.78 -12.39
N ILE A 130 -11.93 6.46 -11.16
CA ILE A 130 -10.57 6.53 -10.63
C ILE A 130 -10.24 5.19 -9.99
N LEU A 131 -9.25 4.48 -10.54
CA LEU A 131 -8.73 3.25 -9.97
C LEU A 131 -8.05 3.53 -8.63
N THR A 132 -8.01 2.53 -7.75
CA THR A 132 -7.37 2.62 -6.44
C THR A 132 -6.39 1.48 -6.23
N GLY A 133 -5.23 1.81 -5.69
CA GLY A 133 -4.24 0.82 -5.27
C GLY A 133 -3.57 1.25 -3.97
N SER A 134 -3.41 0.33 -3.03
CA SER A 134 -2.87 0.61 -1.71
C SER A 134 -2.15 -0.58 -1.08
N ILE A 135 -1.71 -0.43 0.15
CA ILE A 135 -0.95 -1.44 0.89
C ILE A 135 -1.49 -1.47 2.32
N ASP A 136 -1.48 -2.59 2.95
CA ASP A 136 -1.64 -3.09 4.30
C ASP A 136 -2.60 -4.29 4.37
N GLY A 137 -3.71 -4.31 3.61
CA GLY A 137 -4.71 -5.37 3.67
C GLY A 137 -5.59 -5.29 4.92
N VAL A 138 -6.04 -4.08 5.31
CA VAL A 138 -6.95 -3.92 6.45
C VAL A 138 -8.38 -4.37 6.11
N PRO A 139 -9.21 -4.79 7.09
CA PRO A 139 -10.58 -5.26 6.81
C PRO A 139 -11.45 -4.27 6.01
N ASP A 140 -11.26 -2.96 6.20
CA ASP A 140 -12.06 -1.95 5.51
C ASP A 140 -11.75 -1.87 4.01
N ILE A 141 -10.51 -2.16 3.58
CA ILE A 141 -10.19 -2.17 2.14
C ILE A 141 -10.86 -3.35 1.44
N TYR A 142 -10.97 -4.51 2.10
CA TYR A 142 -11.70 -5.65 1.54
C TYR A 142 -13.19 -5.37 1.41
N LYS A 143 -13.79 -4.65 2.38
CA LYS A 143 -15.18 -4.18 2.26
C LYS A 143 -15.34 -3.24 1.06
N ALA A 144 -14.43 -2.27 0.89
CA ALA A 144 -14.45 -1.37 -0.26
C ALA A 144 -14.27 -2.14 -1.60
N MET A 145 -13.47 -3.20 -1.64
CA MET A 145 -13.34 -4.06 -2.82
C MET A 145 -14.64 -4.82 -3.12
N ILE A 146 -15.32 -5.36 -2.10
CA ILE A 146 -16.62 -6.05 -2.25
C ILE A 146 -17.68 -5.09 -2.78
N ASP A 147 -17.66 -3.83 -2.34
CA ASP A 147 -18.59 -2.78 -2.78
C ASP A 147 -18.21 -2.22 -4.18
N GLY A 148 -17.09 -2.66 -4.77
CA GLY A 148 -16.59 -2.21 -6.06
C GLY A 148 -15.97 -0.81 -6.04
N GLU A 149 -15.56 -0.33 -4.86
CA GLU A 149 -14.96 0.98 -4.60
C GLU A 149 -13.43 0.94 -4.51
N ALA A 150 -12.84 -0.26 -4.36
CA ALA A 150 -11.40 -0.46 -4.37
C ALA A 150 -11.00 -1.58 -5.34
N ASN A 151 -9.76 -1.50 -5.88
CA ASN A 151 -9.31 -2.41 -6.94
C ASN A 151 -8.15 -3.31 -6.53
N ALA A 152 -7.18 -2.81 -5.76
CA ALA A 152 -6.01 -3.58 -5.38
C ALA A 152 -5.47 -3.15 -4.02
N SER A 153 -5.07 -4.11 -3.18
CA SER A 153 -4.27 -3.85 -1.99
C SER A 153 -3.24 -4.96 -1.80
N VAL A 154 -2.02 -4.58 -1.41
CA VAL A 154 -0.96 -5.53 -1.06
C VAL A 154 -0.96 -5.71 0.44
N GLU A 155 -1.05 -6.95 0.91
CA GLU A 155 -1.00 -7.22 2.35
C GLU A 155 0.39 -6.95 2.93
N LEU A 156 0.42 -6.17 3.98
CA LEU A 156 1.47 -6.13 4.99
C LEU A 156 0.98 -6.94 6.20
N THR A 157 1.46 -8.17 6.36
CA THR A 157 1.00 -8.99 7.49
C THR A 157 1.42 -8.39 8.83
N PRO A 158 0.51 -8.27 9.81
CA PRO A 158 0.86 -7.86 11.16
C PRO A 158 1.51 -8.99 11.98
N ASN A 159 1.51 -10.24 11.47
CA ASN A 159 1.99 -11.43 12.16
C ASN A 159 3.53 -11.53 12.14
N MET A 160 4.21 -10.50 12.63
CA MET A 160 5.68 -10.46 12.73
C MET A 160 6.21 -10.97 14.07
N ALA A 161 5.35 -11.03 15.09
CA ALA A 161 5.75 -11.45 16.43
C ALA A 161 6.16 -12.93 16.47
N GLY A 162 5.46 -13.83 15.78
CA GLY A 162 5.80 -15.26 15.74
C GLY A 162 7.25 -15.50 15.33
N PRO A 163 7.68 -15.14 14.11
CA PRO A 163 9.06 -15.27 13.69
C PRO A 163 10.09 -14.57 14.60
N ALA A 164 9.72 -13.45 15.22
CA ALA A 164 10.61 -12.75 16.16
C ALA A 164 10.80 -13.56 17.45
N PHE A 165 9.73 -14.14 18.01
CA PHE A 165 9.81 -14.98 19.19
C PHE A 165 10.51 -16.30 18.92
N ASP A 166 10.27 -16.94 17.78
CA ASP A 166 10.97 -18.18 17.37
C ASP A 166 12.50 -17.94 17.31
N ALA A 167 12.91 -16.82 16.75
CA ALA A 167 14.31 -16.42 16.69
C ALA A 167 14.91 -16.23 18.09
N LEU A 168 14.16 -15.59 19.01
CA LEU A 168 14.59 -15.36 20.39
C LEU A 168 14.67 -16.67 21.20
N GLU A 169 13.69 -17.55 21.04
CA GLU A 169 13.66 -18.84 21.73
C GLU A 169 14.85 -19.73 21.30
N LYS A 170 15.13 -19.78 20.01
CA LYS A 170 16.28 -20.52 19.47
C LYS A 170 17.60 -19.98 20.02
N PHE A 171 17.76 -18.66 20.04
CA PHE A 171 18.95 -18.04 20.62
C PHE A 171 19.11 -18.37 22.10
N LYS A 172 18.03 -18.31 22.89
CA LYS A 172 18.07 -18.65 24.34
C LYS A 172 18.37 -20.13 24.57
N LYS A 173 17.91 -21.03 23.72
CA LYS A 173 18.05 -22.47 23.86
C LYS A 173 19.47 -22.97 23.55
N ASP A 174 20.07 -22.50 22.49
CA ASP A 174 21.32 -23.05 21.94
C ASP A 174 22.35 -22.00 21.53
N GLY A 175 22.10 -20.71 21.75
CA GLY A 175 22.98 -19.61 21.38
C GLY A 175 23.01 -19.30 19.88
N THR A 176 22.14 -19.93 19.08
CA THR A 176 22.10 -19.68 17.63
C THR A 176 21.66 -18.26 17.34
N MET A 177 22.56 -17.47 16.73
CA MET A 177 22.22 -16.10 16.28
C MET A 177 21.19 -16.16 15.14
N PRO A 178 20.11 -15.35 15.22
CA PRO A 178 19.14 -15.27 14.13
C PRO A 178 19.75 -14.57 12.89
N GLU A 179 19.15 -14.82 11.73
CA GLU A 179 19.41 -14.01 10.55
C GLU A 179 19.14 -12.54 10.83
N LYS A 180 19.95 -11.64 10.28
CA LYS A 180 19.79 -10.19 10.49
C LYS A 180 18.47 -9.64 9.95
N LEU A 181 17.89 -10.29 8.97
CA LEU A 181 16.67 -9.87 8.31
C LEU A 181 15.79 -11.07 7.99
N THR A 182 14.55 -11.04 8.45
CA THR A 182 13.49 -11.97 8.05
C THR A 182 12.42 -11.19 7.32
N ILE A 183 12.17 -11.53 6.06
CA ILE A 183 11.13 -10.88 5.25
C ILE A 183 9.84 -11.70 5.31
N THR A 184 8.76 -11.07 5.73
CA THR A 184 7.42 -11.63 5.66
C THR A 184 6.86 -11.55 4.25
N LYS A 185 5.96 -12.47 3.88
CA LYS A 185 5.37 -12.51 2.54
C LYS A 185 4.36 -11.37 2.38
N SER A 186 4.47 -10.63 1.27
CA SER A 186 3.46 -9.69 0.81
C SER A 186 2.64 -10.30 -0.33
N ILE A 187 1.31 -10.15 -0.29
CA ILE A 187 0.37 -10.73 -1.25
C ILE A 187 -0.51 -9.62 -1.82
N LEU A 188 -0.62 -9.57 -3.15
CA LEU A 188 -1.57 -8.69 -3.83
C LEU A 188 -2.97 -9.32 -3.78
N TYR A 189 -3.93 -8.61 -3.21
CA TYR A 189 -5.35 -8.97 -3.20
C TYR A 189 -6.15 -8.09 -4.13
N LEU A 190 -7.15 -8.71 -4.77
CA LEU A 190 -8.04 -8.12 -5.74
C LEU A 190 -9.51 -8.38 -5.32
N PRO A 191 -10.50 -7.72 -5.94
CA PRO A 191 -11.91 -7.86 -5.56
C PRO A 191 -12.46 -9.29 -5.56
N ASP A 192 -11.95 -10.16 -6.42
CA ASP A 192 -12.38 -11.57 -6.54
C ASP A 192 -12.06 -12.41 -5.30
N THR A 193 -11.01 -12.07 -4.57
CA THR A 193 -10.59 -12.76 -3.34
C THR A 193 -10.99 -12.02 -2.06
N ALA A 194 -11.47 -10.78 -2.17
CA ALA A 194 -11.69 -9.89 -1.03
C ALA A 194 -12.67 -10.46 0.02
N LYS A 195 -13.71 -11.15 -0.40
CA LYS A 195 -14.71 -11.74 0.51
C LYS A 195 -14.09 -12.84 1.38
N GLU A 196 -13.32 -13.73 0.77
CA GLU A 196 -12.64 -14.82 1.49
C GLU A 196 -11.61 -14.27 2.48
N GLU A 197 -10.83 -13.28 2.05
CA GLU A 197 -9.82 -12.65 2.90
C GLU A 197 -10.44 -11.88 4.07
N LEU A 198 -11.55 -11.18 3.85
CA LEU A 198 -12.27 -10.50 4.93
C LEU A 198 -12.73 -11.50 6.01
N GLU A 199 -13.25 -12.65 5.62
CA GLU A 199 -13.68 -13.69 6.59
C GLU A 199 -12.47 -14.30 7.32
N LYS A 200 -11.35 -14.52 6.65
CA LYS A 200 -10.11 -14.97 7.31
C LYS A 200 -9.64 -13.97 8.37
N LYS A 201 -9.63 -12.66 8.03
CA LYS A 201 -9.23 -11.59 8.96
C LYS A 201 -10.12 -11.54 10.20
N LYS A 202 -11.44 -11.63 10.03
CA LYS A 202 -12.38 -11.69 11.17
C LYS A 202 -12.08 -12.87 12.10
N ASN A 203 -11.79 -14.04 11.54
CA ASN A 203 -11.47 -15.23 12.32
C ASN A 203 -10.13 -15.13 13.06
N MET A 204 -9.22 -14.25 12.62
CA MET A 204 -7.96 -13.94 13.28
C MET A 204 -8.08 -12.82 14.33
N GLY A 205 -9.26 -12.21 14.50
CA GLY A 205 -9.52 -11.15 15.46
C GLY A 205 -9.15 -9.74 14.97
N TYR A 206 -9.14 -9.53 13.66
CA TYR A 206 -8.93 -8.20 13.03
C TYR A 206 -10.25 -7.52 12.67
#